data_0813b04ea1f288bc1e292bd50d18566a
#
_entry.id   0813b04ea1f288bc1e292bd50d18566a
#
_cell.length_a   1.000
_cell.length_b   1.000
_cell.length_c   1.000
_cell.angle_alpha   90.00
_cell.angle_beta   90.00
_cell.angle_gamma   90.00
#
_symmetry.space_group_name_H-M   'P 1'
#
loop_
_entity.id
_entity.type
_entity.pdbx_description
1 polymer ?
#
loop_
_entity_poly.entity_id
_entity_poly.type
_entity_poly.pdbx_seq_one_letter_code
_entity_poly.pdbx_strand_id
1 'polypeptide(L)'
;MSNNMNFKLSDEFVQKYANKKPPFGFNGLGELVYLRTYSRIKPDGKNEKWHETIRRVVEGTYSIQKERIAEYNLGWNEYRGQKSAKEMYDRMFNMKFLPPGRGLWAMGTDIINVKKLYAALNNCSFVSTKDLGGDSTNLAKPFAFLMDMSMLGVGVGFDVLGAGYITIQKPNKDDIRWINIPDTREGWVQSLADLLNSYFIEGQRKTVFNYDLIRKSGMPIKTFGGLSSGSKPLELTHIQITELLDENIGKKITKTIIVDIMNIIGKCVVSGNVRRTAELALGDMSDEYLNLKNYEKNPHRQEFGWTSNNSIAGTIGMNYSEIAERIKDNGEPGIIWLENMRKYSRMNDLIDNKDHRVVGANPCVEQSLEDMELCCLVETYPNNHFTFLCGLFINLVFLGDHKRRGTHLKSRCPAPRR
;
A
#
# COMPACT_ATOMS: atom_id res chain seq x y z
N MET A 1 -18.67 31.26 5.75
CA MET A 1 -19.57 30.51 4.85
C MET A 1 -18.92 29.16 4.61
N SER A 2 -19.43 28.07 5.20
CA SER A 2 -18.92 26.73 4.93
C SER A 2 -19.30 26.36 3.49
N ASN A 3 -18.40 26.56 2.54
CA ASN A 3 -18.56 26.04 1.21
C ASN A 3 -18.79 24.53 1.32
N ASN A 4 -19.95 24.05 0.94
CA ASN A 4 -20.28 22.64 0.89
C ASN A 4 -19.38 21.97 -0.15
N MET A 5 -18.21 21.50 0.30
CA MET A 5 -17.16 20.89 -0.54
C MET A 5 -17.60 19.50 -1.04
N ASN A 6 -18.68 18.95 -0.51
CA ASN A 6 -19.20 17.65 -0.88
C ASN A 6 -19.85 17.69 -2.27
N PHE A 7 -19.36 16.86 -3.18
CA PHE A 7 -20.00 16.61 -4.45
C PHE A 7 -21.18 15.66 -4.28
N LYS A 8 -22.30 15.94 -4.98
CA LYS A 8 -23.50 15.09 -4.96
C LYS A 8 -24.06 14.88 -6.37
N LEU A 9 -24.45 13.64 -6.64
CA LEU A 9 -25.29 13.32 -7.80
C LEU A 9 -26.77 13.57 -7.46
N SER A 10 -27.56 13.98 -8.46
CA SER A 10 -29.00 14.16 -8.25
C SER A 10 -29.69 12.82 -7.96
N ASP A 11 -30.66 12.84 -7.05
CA ASP A 11 -31.43 11.64 -6.69
C ASP A 11 -32.18 11.09 -7.91
N GLU A 12 -32.72 11.95 -8.76
CA GLU A 12 -33.37 11.55 -10.00
C GLU A 12 -32.46 10.72 -10.90
N PHE A 13 -31.19 11.10 -11.02
CA PHE A 13 -30.22 10.33 -11.81
C PHE A 13 -29.97 8.96 -11.19
N VAL A 14 -29.75 8.88 -9.89
CA VAL A 14 -29.44 7.63 -9.18
C VAL A 14 -30.65 6.67 -9.21
N GLN A 15 -31.86 7.18 -9.06
CA GLN A 15 -33.10 6.37 -9.08
C GLN A 15 -33.29 5.62 -10.39
N LYS A 16 -32.76 6.10 -11.52
CA LYS A 16 -32.76 5.37 -12.80
C LYS A 16 -32.09 3.99 -12.73
N TYR A 17 -31.23 3.79 -11.71
CA TYR A 17 -30.49 2.54 -11.50
C TYR A 17 -31.04 1.69 -10.36
N ALA A 18 -31.92 2.23 -9.51
CA ALA A 18 -32.40 1.53 -8.32
C ALA A 18 -33.11 0.20 -8.62
N ASN A 19 -33.81 0.13 -9.76
CA ASN A 19 -34.55 -1.05 -10.20
C ASN A 19 -33.80 -1.87 -11.27
N LYS A 20 -32.60 -1.45 -11.68
CA LYS A 20 -31.80 -2.21 -12.64
C LYS A 20 -31.08 -3.36 -11.91
N LYS A 21 -31.08 -4.55 -12.51
CA LYS A 21 -30.32 -5.67 -12.01
C LYS A 21 -28.81 -5.43 -12.18
N PRO A 22 -28.00 -5.51 -11.10
CA PRO A 22 -26.55 -5.40 -11.23
C PRO A 22 -25.98 -6.56 -12.07
N PRO A 23 -24.98 -6.29 -12.94
CA PRO A 23 -24.42 -7.33 -13.82
C PRO A 23 -23.29 -8.13 -13.14
N PHE A 24 -23.53 -8.68 -11.95
CA PHE A 24 -22.48 -9.37 -11.19
C PHE A 24 -21.95 -10.65 -11.84
N GLY A 25 -22.77 -11.36 -12.59
CA GLY A 25 -22.37 -12.64 -13.23
C GLY A 25 -22.00 -13.76 -12.26
N PHE A 26 -21.23 -14.73 -12.77
CA PHE A 26 -20.68 -15.87 -12.01
C PHE A 26 -21.72 -16.68 -11.24
N ASN A 27 -22.92 -16.89 -11.81
CA ASN A 27 -24.02 -17.67 -11.22
C ASN A 27 -24.37 -17.26 -9.77
N GLY A 28 -24.33 -15.94 -9.47
CA GLY A 28 -24.65 -15.38 -8.16
C GLY A 28 -23.45 -15.21 -7.21
N LEU A 29 -22.30 -15.80 -7.51
CA LEU A 29 -21.08 -15.64 -6.68
C LEU A 29 -20.66 -14.19 -6.57
N GLY A 30 -20.74 -13.42 -7.66
CA GLY A 30 -20.40 -11.98 -7.66
C GLY A 30 -21.26 -11.18 -6.69
N GLU A 31 -22.56 -11.45 -6.61
CA GLU A 31 -23.47 -10.81 -5.67
C GLU A 31 -23.17 -11.19 -4.22
N LEU A 32 -22.91 -12.47 -3.97
CA LEU A 32 -22.52 -12.95 -2.64
C LEU A 32 -21.24 -12.27 -2.13
N VAL A 33 -20.21 -12.20 -2.98
CA VAL A 33 -18.94 -11.53 -2.65
C VAL A 33 -19.15 -10.04 -2.39
N TYR A 34 -19.96 -9.37 -3.23
CA TYR A 34 -20.31 -7.97 -3.03
C TYR A 34 -20.98 -7.74 -1.68
N LEU A 35 -22.04 -8.46 -1.38
CA LEU A 35 -22.81 -8.31 -0.13
C LEU A 35 -21.97 -8.60 1.12
N ARG A 36 -21.14 -9.63 1.08
CA ARG A 36 -20.29 -10.03 2.20
C ARG A 36 -19.14 -9.05 2.45
N THR A 37 -18.56 -8.48 1.39
CA THR A 37 -17.24 -7.81 1.49
C THR A 37 -17.31 -6.32 1.27
N TYR A 38 -18.10 -5.82 0.31
CA TYR A 38 -18.02 -4.44 -0.17
C TYR A 38 -19.24 -3.59 0.16
N SER A 39 -20.40 -4.20 0.30
CA SER A 39 -21.62 -3.52 0.72
C SER A 39 -21.49 -3.04 2.17
N ARG A 40 -21.78 -1.76 2.41
CA ARG A 40 -21.71 -1.18 3.76
C ARG A 40 -23.06 -1.30 4.46
N ILE A 41 -23.03 -1.46 5.76
CA ILE A 41 -24.25 -1.43 6.59
C ILE A 41 -24.64 0.03 6.76
N LYS A 42 -25.88 0.35 6.42
CA LYS A 42 -26.50 1.67 6.59
C LYS A 42 -26.99 1.86 8.02
N PRO A 43 -27.32 3.10 8.44
CA PRO A 43 -27.88 3.39 9.78
C PRO A 43 -29.17 2.61 10.10
N ASP A 44 -29.95 2.24 9.08
CA ASP A 44 -31.15 1.40 9.20
C ASP A 44 -30.87 -0.09 9.40
N GLY A 45 -29.61 -0.49 9.54
CA GLY A 45 -29.15 -1.86 9.71
C GLY A 45 -29.15 -2.71 8.43
N LYS A 46 -29.54 -2.15 7.28
CA LYS A 46 -29.55 -2.85 6.00
C LYS A 46 -28.26 -2.62 5.23
N ASN A 47 -27.89 -3.58 4.41
CA ASN A 47 -26.76 -3.44 3.50
C ASN A 47 -27.07 -2.43 2.38
N GLU A 48 -26.05 -1.70 1.93
CA GLU A 48 -26.15 -0.94 0.68
C GLU A 48 -26.50 -1.84 -0.48
N LYS A 49 -27.38 -1.37 -1.37
CA LYS A 49 -27.57 -1.94 -2.70
C LYS A 49 -26.46 -1.47 -3.65
N TRP A 50 -26.26 -2.16 -4.76
CA TRP A 50 -25.19 -1.84 -5.72
C TRP A 50 -25.20 -0.38 -6.18
N HIS A 51 -26.35 0.14 -6.56
CA HIS A 51 -26.51 1.53 -6.99
C HIS A 51 -26.17 2.54 -5.88
N GLU A 52 -26.38 2.19 -4.59
CA GLU A 52 -26.03 3.03 -3.43
C GLU A 52 -24.53 3.02 -3.19
N THR A 53 -23.88 1.85 -3.30
CA THR A 53 -22.42 1.72 -3.20
C THR A 53 -21.73 2.51 -4.32
N ILE A 54 -22.18 2.41 -5.57
CA ILE A 54 -21.60 3.17 -6.69
C ILE A 54 -21.80 4.66 -6.45
N ARG A 55 -22.98 5.11 -5.96
CA ARG A 55 -23.21 6.50 -5.58
C ARG A 55 -22.18 7.00 -4.58
N ARG A 56 -22.00 6.25 -3.48
CA ARG A 56 -21.05 6.60 -2.41
C ARG A 56 -19.62 6.72 -2.94
N VAL A 57 -19.19 5.78 -3.76
CA VAL A 57 -17.83 5.76 -4.33
C VAL A 57 -17.62 6.94 -5.27
N VAL A 58 -18.55 7.20 -6.20
CA VAL A 58 -18.44 8.30 -7.14
C VAL A 58 -18.51 9.66 -6.41
N GLU A 59 -19.49 9.86 -5.53
CA GLU A 59 -19.60 11.10 -4.76
C GLU A 59 -18.36 11.35 -3.90
N GLY A 60 -17.79 10.30 -3.28
CA GLY A 60 -16.56 10.37 -2.51
C GLY A 60 -15.35 10.78 -3.36
N THR A 61 -15.21 10.18 -4.55
CA THR A 61 -14.12 10.49 -5.48
C THR A 61 -14.17 11.94 -5.95
N TYR A 62 -15.34 12.40 -6.38
CA TYR A 62 -15.50 13.78 -6.85
C TYR A 62 -15.47 14.81 -5.73
N SER A 63 -15.80 14.44 -4.51
CA SER A 63 -15.61 15.31 -3.32
C SER A 63 -14.13 15.55 -3.06
N ILE A 64 -13.29 14.51 -3.11
CA ILE A 64 -11.82 14.66 -2.99
C ILE A 64 -11.28 15.53 -4.12
N GLN A 65 -11.71 15.29 -5.36
CA GLN A 65 -11.27 16.08 -6.51
C GLN A 65 -11.65 17.55 -6.35
N LYS A 66 -12.88 17.84 -5.91
CA LYS A 66 -13.37 19.20 -5.67
C LYS A 66 -12.58 19.90 -4.57
N GLU A 67 -12.31 19.19 -3.47
CA GLU A 67 -11.46 19.68 -2.36
C GLU A 67 -10.07 20.05 -2.85
N ARG A 68 -9.41 19.18 -3.64
CA ARG A 68 -8.08 19.45 -4.22
C ARG A 68 -8.07 20.61 -5.21
N ILE A 69 -9.05 20.68 -6.11
CA ILE A 69 -9.16 21.79 -7.04
C ILE A 69 -9.31 23.12 -6.30
N ALA A 70 -10.07 23.14 -5.20
CA ALA A 70 -10.20 24.33 -4.36
C ALA A 70 -8.90 24.67 -3.61
N GLU A 71 -8.20 23.68 -3.07
CA GLU A 71 -6.91 23.86 -2.39
C GLU A 71 -5.86 24.52 -3.29
N TYR A 72 -5.84 24.14 -4.58
CA TYR A 72 -4.91 24.70 -5.57
C TYR A 72 -5.46 25.88 -6.38
N ASN A 73 -6.66 26.38 -6.05
CA ASN A 73 -7.31 27.49 -6.72
C ASN A 73 -7.48 27.30 -8.25
N LEU A 74 -7.70 26.05 -8.69
CA LEU A 74 -7.81 25.72 -10.12
C LEU A 74 -9.20 25.96 -10.73
N GLY A 75 -10.19 26.30 -9.91
CA GLY A 75 -11.58 26.56 -10.34
C GLY A 75 -12.36 25.25 -10.63
N TRP A 76 -13.39 24.98 -9.84
CA TRP A 76 -14.29 23.84 -10.07
C TRP A 76 -15.36 24.20 -11.08
N ASN A 77 -15.53 23.36 -12.11
CA ASN A 77 -16.62 23.49 -13.07
C ASN A 77 -17.70 22.45 -12.79
N GLU A 78 -18.81 22.88 -12.22
CA GLU A 78 -19.90 22.00 -11.78
C GLU A 78 -20.49 21.17 -12.93
N TYR A 79 -20.72 21.80 -14.11
CA TYR A 79 -21.26 21.08 -15.26
C TYR A 79 -20.36 19.94 -15.74
N ARG A 80 -19.06 20.20 -15.86
CA ARG A 80 -18.08 19.18 -16.26
C ARG A 80 -17.99 18.10 -15.18
N GLY A 81 -17.96 18.47 -13.91
CA GLY A 81 -17.96 17.56 -12.78
C GLY A 81 -19.17 16.61 -12.80
N GLN A 82 -20.37 17.15 -12.94
CA GLN A 82 -21.61 16.36 -13.01
C GLN A 82 -21.64 15.44 -14.23
N LYS A 83 -21.24 15.92 -15.40
CA LYS A 83 -21.19 15.10 -16.63
C LYS A 83 -20.23 13.92 -16.46
N SER A 84 -19.02 14.18 -16.00
CA SER A 84 -17.99 13.16 -15.79
C SER A 84 -18.39 12.16 -14.70
N ALA A 85 -18.96 12.63 -13.59
CA ALA A 85 -19.43 11.76 -12.50
C ALA A 85 -20.57 10.83 -12.93
N LYS A 86 -21.52 11.32 -13.73
CA LYS A 86 -22.60 10.49 -14.29
C LYS A 86 -22.06 9.42 -15.23
N GLU A 87 -21.07 9.74 -16.04
CA GLU A 87 -20.40 8.78 -16.92
C GLU A 87 -19.62 7.72 -16.11
N MET A 88 -18.86 8.14 -15.10
CA MET A 88 -18.17 7.24 -14.19
C MET A 88 -19.16 6.30 -13.49
N TYR A 89 -20.27 6.84 -12.99
CA TYR A 89 -21.31 6.06 -12.33
C TYR A 89 -21.89 4.97 -13.26
N ASP A 90 -22.29 5.35 -14.49
CA ASP A 90 -22.84 4.41 -15.47
C ASP A 90 -21.85 3.27 -15.78
N ARG A 91 -20.58 3.63 -16.02
CA ARG A 91 -19.54 2.65 -16.34
C ARG A 91 -19.27 1.69 -15.18
N MET A 92 -19.20 2.20 -13.95
CA MET A 92 -19.01 1.37 -12.75
C MET A 92 -20.23 0.48 -12.50
N PHE A 93 -21.46 1.04 -12.59
CA PHE A 93 -22.68 0.27 -12.39
C PHE A 93 -22.76 -0.91 -13.36
N ASN A 94 -22.39 -0.70 -14.62
CA ASN A 94 -22.37 -1.71 -15.68
C ASN A 94 -21.09 -2.56 -15.69
N MET A 95 -20.26 -2.50 -14.64
CA MET A 95 -19.02 -3.26 -14.49
C MET A 95 -18.11 -3.18 -15.73
N LYS A 96 -17.97 -1.99 -16.32
CA LYS A 96 -16.96 -1.75 -17.37
C LYS A 96 -15.59 -1.57 -16.77
N PHE A 97 -15.50 -0.88 -15.63
CA PHE A 97 -14.36 -0.89 -14.72
C PHE A 97 -14.84 -0.73 -13.29
N LEU A 98 -13.99 -1.12 -12.34
CA LEU A 98 -14.18 -0.90 -10.91
C LEU A 98 -12.89 -0.37 -10.29
N PRO A 99 -12.97 0.43 -9.21
CA PRO A 99 -11.82 0.63 -8.35
C PRO A 99 -11.47 -0.70 -7.68
N PRO A 100 -10.27 -0.86 -7.13
CA PRO A 100 -9.94 -2.06 -6.36
C PRO A 100 -10.93 -2.22 -5.20
N GLY A 101 -11.06 -3.44 -4.69
CA GLY A 101 -12.03 -3.77 -3.65
C GLY A 101 -12.02 -2.82 -2.46
N ARG A 102 -10.82 -2.31 -2.07
CA ARG A 102 -10.70 -1.29 -1.01
C ARG A 102 -11.32 0.05 -1.38
N GLY A 103 -11.33 0.42 -2.66
CA GLY A 103 -12.04 1.61 -3.16
C GLY A 103 -13.55 1.45 -2.99
N LEU A 104 -14.12 0.30 -3.36
CA LEU A 104 -15.52 -0.02 -3.12
C LEU A 104 -15.87 -0.01 -1.62
N TRP A 105 -14.94 -0.46 -0.78
CA TRP A 105 -15.15 -0.60 0.66
C TRP A 105 -14.99 0.72 1.43
N ALA A 106 -13.96 1.52 1.15
CA ALA A 106 -13.57 2.69 1.96
C ALA A 106 -13.97 4.04 1.36
N MET A 107 -14.04 4.17 0.01
CA MET A 107 -14.32 5.46 -0.61
C MET A 107 -15.69 5.99 -0.20
N GLY A 108 -15.75 7.28 0.16
CA GLY A 108 -16.96 7.96 0.61
C GLY A 108 -17.43 7.59 2.02
N THR A 109 -16.66 6.80 2.78
CA THR A 109 -16.93 6.49 4.20
C THR A 109 -16.19 7.44 5.14
N ASP A 110 -16.46 7.34 6.45
CA ASP A 110 -15.77 8.13 7.49
C ASP A 110 -14.25 7.90 7.51
N ILE A 111 -13.79 6.75 7.03
CA ILE A 111 -12.34 6.46 6.88
C ILE A 111 -11.69 7.52 6.01
N ILE A 112 -12.34 7.91 4.93
CA ILE A 112 -11.84 8.87 3.95
C ILE A 112 -12.34 10.29 4.27
N ASN A 113 -13.65 10.45 4.49
CA ASN A 113 -14.26 11.77 4.60
C ASN A 113 -13.90 12.48 5.91
N VAL A 114 -13.85 11.73 7.03
CA VAL A 114 -13.61 12.27 8.37
C VAL A 114 -12.16 12.09 8.79
N LYS A 115 -11.62 10.86 8.67
CA LYS A 115 -10.27 10.54 9.15
C LYS A 115 -9.17 10.85 8.14
N LYS A 116 -9.53 11.20 6.90
CA LYS A 116 -8.60 11.56 5.82
C LYS A 116 -7.51 10.50 5.55
N LEU A 117 -7.79 9.21 5.80
CA LEU A 117 -6.85 8.11 5.61
C LEU A 117 -6.77 7.70 4.14
N TYR A 118 -6.35 8.62 3.28
CA TYR A 118 -6.30 8.41 1.82
C TYR A 118 -5.38 7.26 1.40
N ALA A 119 -4.31 6.99 2.16
CA ALA A 119 -3.43 5.85 1.89
C ALA A 119 -4.19 4.51 1.91
N ALA A 120 -5.27 4.38 2.70
CA ALA A 120 -6.11 3.18 2.72
C ALA A 120 -6.81 2.86 1.38
N LEU A 121 -6.86 3.80 0.45
CA LEU A 121 -7.38 3.59 -0.92
C LEU A 121 -6.35 2.98 -1.86
N ASN A 122 -5.06 3.02 -1.50
CA ASN A 122 -3.98 2.50 -2.32
C ASN A 122 -3.71 1.03 -2.01
N ASN A 123 -3.30 0.28 -3.02
CA ASN A 123 -3.07 -1.16 -2.90
C ASN A 123 -1.66 -1.46 -2.41
N CYS A 124 -0.68 -0.77 -2.94
CA CYS A 124 0.73 -1.05 -2.69
C CYS A 124 1.55 0.24 -2.58
N SER A 125 2.80 0.06 -2.16
CA SER A 125 3.79 1.12 -2.01
C SER A 125 5.20 0.54 -2.10
N PHE A 126 6.19 1.41 -2.14
CA PHE A 126 7.60 1.05 -1.99
C PHE A 126 8.28 2.04 -1.04
N VAL A 127 9.28 1.57 -0.29
CA VAL A 127 10.14 2.41 0.54
C VAL A 127 11.59 2.00 0.39
N SER A 128 12.48 2.98 0.19
CA SER A 128 13.92 2.74 0.16
C SER A 128 14.53 2.88 1.56
N THR A 129 15.45 1.99 1.88
CA THR A 129 16.26 2.08 3.10
C THR A 129 17.50 2.96 2.92
N LYS A 130 17.73 3.51 1.73
CA LYS A 130 18.89 4.36 1.41
C LYS A 130 19.07 5.55 2.37
N ASP A 131 17.96 6.09 2.89
CA ASP A 131 17.96 7.21 3.84
C ASP A 131 18.56 6.87 5.21
N LEU A 132 18.85 5.59 5.51
CA LEU A 132 19.64 5.20 6.68
C LEU A 132 21.06 5.80 6.67
N GLY A 133 21.57 6.19 5.50
CA GLY A 133 22.85 6.90 5.35
C GLY A 133 22.74 8.43 5.40
N GLY A 134 21.53 8.97 5.56
CA GLY A 134 21.28 10.41 5.59
C GLY A 134 21.50 11.04 6.97
N ASP A 135 21.59 12.34 6.99
CA ASP A 135 21.66 13.16 8.22
C ASP A 135 20.25 13.34 8.81
N SER A 136 19.64 12.23 9.24
CA SER A 136 18.27 12.21 9.73
C SER A 136 18.21 11.98 11.23
N THR A 137 17.39 12.76 11.92
CA THR A 137 17.05 12.53 13.33
C THR A 137 16.04 11.39 13.52
N ASN A 138 15.57 10.78 12.44
CA ASN A 138 14.63 9.65 12.44
C ASN A 138 15.08 8.56 11.44
N LEU A 139 16.05 7.75 11.86
CA LEU A 139 16.58 6.64 11.06
C LEU A 139 15.60 5.46 10.97
N ALA A 140 14.60 5.40 11.86
CA ALA A 140 13.55 4.38 11.82
C ALA A 140 12.50 4.61 10.72
N LYS A 141 12.55 5.73 9.98
CA LYS A 141 11.53 6.16 9.00
C LYS A 141 11.12 5.08 7.99
N PRO A 142 12.02 4.32 7.32
CA PRO A 142 11.61 3.28 6.38
C PRO A 142 10.80 2.15 7.04
N PHE A 143 11.19 1.73 8.23
CA PHE A 143 10.52 0.68 9.00
C PHE A 143 9.15 1.14 9.51
N ALA A 144 9.09 2.38 10.02
CA ALA A 144 7.84 3.02 10.43
C ALA A 144 6.86 3.17 9.25
N PHE A 145 7.35 3.55 8.06
CA PHE A 145 6.54 3.61 6.83
C PHE A 145 5.95 2.25 6.48
N LEU A 146 6.76 1.17 6.50
CA LEU A 146 6.28 -0.17 6.21
C LEU A 146 5.18 -0.57 7.19
N MET A 147 5.37 -0.38 8.50
CA MET A 147 4.35 -0.69 9.50
C MET A 147 3.08 0.12 9.29
N ASP A 148 3.21 1.43 9.06
CA ASP A 148 2.09 2.35 8.87
C ASP A 148 1.23 1.96 7.66
N MET A 149 1.86 1.73 6.50
CA MET A 149 1.19 1.32 5.28
C MET A 149 0.56 -0.07 5.42
N SER A 150 1.30 -1.03 6.00
CA SER A 150 0.80 -2.38 6.21
C SER A 150 -0.42 -2.42 7.14
N MET A 151 -0.46 -1.60 8.19
CA MET A 151 -1.63 -1.45 9.07
C MET A 151 -2.85 -0.85 8.35
N LEU A 152 -2.65 -0.13 7.24
CA LEU A 152 -3.71 0.32 6.34
C LEU A 152 -4.07 -0.74 5.28
N GLY A 153 -3.39 -1.88 5.30
CA GLY A 153 -3.57 -2.99 4.35
C GLY A 153 -2.90 -2.74 3.01
N VAL A 154 -1.96 -1.83 2.93
CA VAL A 154 -1.14 -1.55 1.73
C VAL A 154 0.02 -2.53 1.70
N GLY A 155 0.25 -3.21 0.58
CA GLY A 155 1.45 -4.03 0.38
C GLY A 155 2.68 -3.15 0.19
N VAL A 156 3.83 -3.54 0.74
CA VAL A 156 5.03 -2.69 0.73
C VAL A 156 6.23 -3.42 0.14
N GLY A 157 6.79 -2.89 -0.96
CA GLY A 157 8.13 -3.23 -1.40
C GLY A 157 9.18 -2.42 -0.62
N PHE A 158 10.34 -2.99 -0.37
CA PHE A 158 11.47 -2.31 0.24
C PHE A 158 12.80 -2.82 -0.30
N ASP A 159 13.87 -2.03 -0.16
CA ASP A 159 15.22 -2.45 -0.52
C ASP A 159 16.11 -2.65 0.71
N VAL A 160 17.34 -3.08 0.45
CA VAL A 160 18.38 -3.28 1.47
C VAL A 160 19.57 -2.31 1.29
N LEU A 161 19.38 -1.20 0.57
CA LEU A 161 20.43 -0.24 0.25
C LEU A 161 21.00 0.47 1.49
N GLY A 162 20.26 0.46 2.61
CA GLY A 162 20.69 1.01 3.89
C GLY A 162 21.74 0.18 4.65
N ALA A 163 22.08 -1.01 4.15
CA ALA A 163 23.09 -1.86 4.80
C ALA A 163 24.47 -1.17 4.84
N GLY A 164 25.14 -1.27 5.98
CA GLY A 164 26.47 -0.70 6.20
C GLY A 164 26.50 0.78 6.60
N TYR A 165 25.39 1.52 6.52
CA TYR A 165 25.40 2.96 6.82
C TYR A 165 25.47 3.25 8.33
N ILE A 166 24.59 2.63 9.12
CA ILE A 166 24.54 2.89 10.56
C ILE A 166 25.26 1.79 11.36
N THR A 167 25.80 2.17 12.51
CA THR A 167 26.28 1.23 13.53
C THR A 167 25.22 1.11 14.59
N ILE A 168 24.86 -0.12 14.97
CA ILE A 168 23.85 -0.39 16.01
C ILE A 168 24.46 0.03 17.36
N GLN A 169 23.81 0.98 18.01
CA GLN A 169 24.25 1.58 19.27
C GLN A 169 23.67 0.82 20.46
N LYS A 170 24.33 0.93 21.61
CA LYS A 170 23.79 0.46 22.87
C LYS A 170 22.97 1.57 23.51
N PRO A 171 21.66 1.43 23.71
CA PRO A 171 20.86 2.43 24.40
C PRO A 171 21.35 2.65 25.83
N ASN A 172 21.32 3.90 26.30
CA ASN A 172 21.71 4.22 27.68
C ASN A 172 20.69 3.61 28.66
N LYS A 173 21.18 2.64 29.48
CA LYS A 173 20.34 1.93 30.45
C LYS A 173 20.16 2.69 31.78
N ASP A 174 20.99 3.69 32.04
CA ASP A 174 20.92 4.51 33.26
C ASP A 174 19.90 5.65 33.15
N ASP A 175 19.48 5.95 31.90
CA ASP A 175 18.39 6.89 31.61
C ASP A 175 17.31 6.17 30.80
N ILE A 176 16.19 5.86 31.46
CA ILE A 176 15.08 5.10 30.87
C ILE A 176 13.94 6.02 30.48
N ARG A 177 13.51 5.92 29.20
CA ARG A 177 12.31 6.59 28.70
C ARG A 177 11.11 5.63 28.73
N TRP A 178 10.14 5.91 29.61
CA TRP A 178 8.89 5.16 29.69
C TRP A 178 7.86 5.74 28.70
N ILE A 179 7.23 4.87 27.90
CA ILE A 179 6.23 5.24 26.89
C ILE A 179 4.95 4.44 27.11
N ASN A 180 3.84 5.13 27.36
CA ASN A 180 2.51 4.54 27.30
C ASN A 180 2.05 4.53 25.85
N ILE A 181 1.84 3.37 25.25
CA ILE A 181 1.46 3.25 23.84
C ILE A 181 -0.05 3.50 23.68
N PRO A 182 -0.47 4.55 22.97
CA PRO A 182 -1.89 4.79 22.71
C PRO A 182 -2.52 3.66 21.88
N ASP A 183 -3.83 3.39 22.11
CA ASP A 183 -4.61 2.44 21.33
C ASP A 183 -4.96 2.97 19.92
N THR A 184 -3.94 3.34 19.18
CA THR A 184 -4.04 3.91 17.84
C THR A 184 -2.97 3.32 16.92
N ARG A 185 -3.22 3.34 15.61
CA ARG A 185 -2.24 2.95 14.59
C ARG A 185 -0.95 3.79 14.73
N GLU A 186 -1.11 5.09 14.86
CA GLU A 186 -0.01 6.03 15.04
C GLU A 186 0.83 5.73 16.30
N GLY A 187 0.16 5.33 17.39
CA GLY A 187 0.84 4.92 18.63
C GLY A 187 1.72 3.68 18.46
N TRP A 188 1.23 2.69 17.72
CA TRP A 188 2.00 1.48 17.39
C TRP A 188 3.21 1.81 16.51
N VAL A 189 3.01 2.59 15.45
CA VAL A 189 4.09 3.01 14.54
C VAL A 189 5.14 3.85 15.27
N GLN A 190 4.71 4.77 16.14
CA GLN A 190 5.62 5.60 16.91
C GLN A 190 6.43 4.76 17.92
N SER A 191 5.82 3.77 18.58
CA SER A 191 6.54 2.91 19.53
C SER A 191 7.64 2.09 18.84
N LEU A 192 7.39 1.60 17.62
CA LEU A 192 8.41 0.96 16.80
C LEU A 192 9.54 1.95 16.43
N ALA A 193 9.19 3.15 16.01
CA ALA A 193 10.18 4.17 15.65
C ALA A 193 11.03 4.57 16.85
N ASP A 194 10.44 4.73 18.03
CA ASP A 194 11.15 5.05 19.27
C ASP A 194 12.12 3.91 19.67
N LEU A 195 11.68 2.65 19.53
CA LEU A 195 12.53 1.49 19.76
C LEU A 195 13.74 1.50 18.82
N LEU A 196 13.50 1.56 17.50
CA LEU A 196 14.57 1.49 16.51
C LEU A 196 15.55 2.68 16.64
N ASN A 197 15.05 3.90 16.81
CA ASN A 197 15.91 5.08 16.98
C ASN A 197 16.74 5.00 18.26
N SER A 198 16.29 4.30 19.30
CA SER A 198 17.12 4.11 20.51
C SER A 198 18.39 3.29 20.24
N TYR A 199 18.38 2.43 19.19
CA TYR A 199 19.54 1.66 18.74
C TYR A 199 20.28 2.26 17.55
N PHE A 200 19.60 3.09 16.74
CA PHE A 200 20.17 3.62 15.50
C PHE A 200 20.89 4.95 15.71
N ILE A 201 20.51 5.70 16.73
CA ILE A 201 21.07 7.02 17.03
C ILE A 201 21.90 6.95 18.31
N GLU A 202 23.14 7.45 18.24
CA GLU A 202 24.05 7.45 19.37
C GLU A 202 23.51 8.27 20.56
N GLY A 203 23.77 7.81 21.79
CA GLY A 203 23.42 8.54 23.02
C GLY A 203 21.94 8.50 23.39
N GLN A 204 21.12 7.75 22.67
CA GLN A 204 19.69 7.63 22.98
C GLN A 204 19.43 6.82 24.25
N ARG A 205 18.35 7.17 24.94
CA ARG A 205 17.87 6.50 26.14
C ARG A 205 17.26 5.14 25.81
N LYS A 206 17.39 4.18 26.76
CA LYS A 206 16.64 2.91 26.67
C LYS A 206 15.15 3.20 26.73
N THR A 207 14.40 2.68 25.77
CA THR A 207 12.93 2.79 25.73
C THR A 207 12.28 1.57 26.37
N VAL A 208 11.31 1.81 27.27
CA VAL A 208 10.48 0.78 27.89
C VAL A 208 9.00 1.13 27.63
N PHE A 209 8.21 0.13 27.24
CA PHE A 209 6.85 0.34 26.79
C PHE A 209 5.83 -0.19 27.78
N ASN A 210 4.78 0.58 28.01
CA ASN A 210 3.55 0.13 28.66
C ASN A 210 2.44 -0.03 27.63
N TYR A 211 1.82 -1.19 27.59
CA TYR A 211 0.83 -1.62 26.61
C TYR A 211 -0.62 -1.56 27.16
N ASP A 212 -0.83 -1.17 28.40
CA ASP A 212 -2.12 -1.24 29.11
C ASP A 212 -3.24 -0.44 28.44
N LEU A 213 -2.89 0.60 27.68
CA LEU A 213 -3.87 1.40 26.95
C LEU A 213 -4.40 0.71 25.70
N ILE A 214 -3.71 -0.34 25.20
CA ILE A 214 -4.13 -1.06 23.99
C ILE A 214 -5.34 -1.93 24.31
N ARG A 215 -6.40 -1.82 23.49
CA ARG A 215 -7.62 -2.60 23.66
C ARG A 215 -7.34 -4.10 23.67
N LYS A 216 -8.08 -4.85 24.45
CA LYS A 216 -7.94 -6.30 24.57
C LYS A 216 -8.25 -7.01 23.26
N SER A 217 -7.67 -8.21 23.10
CA SER A 217 -8.00 -9.12 22.01
C SER A 217 -9.52 -9.39 21.96
N GLY A 218 -10.08 -9.49 20.76
CA GLY A 218 -11.50 -9.69 20.53
C GLY A 218 -12.38 -8.43 20.56
N MET A 219 -11.84 -7.28 20.98
CA MET A 219 -12.59 -6.01 20.95
C MET A 219 -12.75 -5.49 19.52
N PRO A 220 -13.92 -4.90 19.15
CA PRO A 220 -14.14 -4.38 17.80
C PRO A 220 -13.20 -3.24 17.43
N ILE A 221 -12.70 -3.26 16.20
CA ILE A 221 -11.96 -2.15 15.60
C ILE A 221 -12.95 -1.26 14.83
N LYS A 222 -13.36 -0.15 15.47
CA LYS A 222 -14.41 0.73 14.93
C LYS A 222 -14.06 1.38 13.59
N THR A 223 -12.77 1.56 13.28
CA THR A 223 -12.33 2.30 12.08
C THR A 223 -12.42 1.46 10.83
N PHE A 224 -11.79 0.28 10.85
CA PHE A 224 -11.62 -0.59 9.69
C PHE A 224 -12.50 -1.84 9.74
N GLY A 225 -13.18 -2.07 10.86
CA GLY A 225 -13.88 -3.32 11.15
C GLY A 225 -12.94 -4.44 11.54
N GLY A 226 -13.51 -5.59 11.93
CA GLY A 226 -12.77 -6.72 12.47
C GLY A 226 -12.52 -6.61 13.97
N LEU A 227 -11.77 -7.56 14.52
CA LEU A 227 -11.49 -7.68 15.94
C LEU A 227 -10.01 -7.40 16.22
N SER A 228 -9.72 -6.77 17.34
CA SER A 228 -8.35 -6.52 17.80
C SER A 228 -7.61 -7.82 18.12
N SER A 229 -6.32 -7.86 17.83
CA SER A 229 -5.39 -8.90 18.29
C SER A 229 -4.91 -8.69 19.74
N GLY A 230 -5.23 -7.53 20.35
CA GLY A 230 -4.65 -7.11 21.62
C GLY A 230 -3.23 -6.57 21.45
N SER A 231 -2.53 -6.36 22.58
CA SER A 231 -1.15 -5.85 22.61
C SER A 231 -0.09 -6.89 22.25
N LYS A 232 -0.39 -8.17 22.43
CA LYS A 232 0.60 -9.25 22.35
C LYS A 232 1.44 -9.29 21.07
N PRO A 233 0.88 -9.10 19.86
CA PRO A 233 1.69 -9.06 18.63
C PRO A 233 2.73 -7.93 18.65
N LEU A 234 2.39 -6.75 19.16
CA LEU A 234 3.32 -5.63 19.28
C LEU A 234 4.40 -5.87 20.33
N GLU A 235 4.02 -6.44 21.49
CA GLU A 235 4.98 -6.83 22.54
C GLU A 235 6.02 -7.79 21.99
N LEU A 236 5.59 -8.85 21.29
CA LEU A 236 6.49 -9.84 20.69
C LEU A 236 7.39 -9.20 19.61
N THR A 237 6.87 -8.27 18.83
CA THR A 237 7.65 -7.52 17.85
C THR A 237 8.74 -6.70 18.52
N HIS A 238 8.42 -5.97 19.60
CA HIS A 238 9.42 -5.19 20.35
C HIS A 238 10.48 -6.11 20.98
N ILE A 239 10.09 -7.27 21.52
CA ILE A 239 11.03 -8.25 22.09
C ILE A 239 11.96 -8.78 21.01
N GLN A 240 11.42 -9.31 19.90
CA GLN A 240 12.22 -9.90 18.83
C GLN A 240 13.20 -8.89 18.20
N ILE A 241 12.75 -7.66 17.96
CA ILE A 241 13.62 -6.60 17.43
C ILE A 241 14.70 -6.21 18.46
N THR A 242 14.35 -6.13 19.74
CA THR A 242 15.33 -5.82 20.81
C THR A 242 16.41 -6.90 20.87
N GLU A 243 16.05 -8.18 20.88
CA GLU A 243 16.97 -9.32 20.89
C GLU A 243 17.90 -9.27 19.67
N LEU A 244 17.32 -9.11 18.47
CA LEU A 244 18.08 -8.98 17.21
C LEU A 244 19.11 -7.84 17.27
N LEU A 245 18.72 -6.68 17.79
CA LEU A 245 19.61 -5.52 17.85
C LEU A 245 20.63 -5.63 18.99
N ASP A 246 20.27 -6.20 20.16
CA ASP A 246 21.19 -6.43 21.29
C ASP A 246 22.35 -7.36 20.89
N GLU A 247 22.09 -8.41 20.10
CA GLU A 247 23.11 -9.33 19.56
C GLU A 247 24.07 -8.67 18.55
N ASN A 248 23.67 -7.53 17.99
CA ASN A 248 24.42 -6.84 16.95
C ASN A 248 24.94 -5.45 17.37
N ILE A 249 24.94 -5.14 18.66
CA ILE A 249 25.52 -3.89 19.18
C ILE A 249 26.99 -3.75 18.74
N GLY A 250 27.34 -2.57 18.27
CA GLY A 250 28.67 -2.21 17.78
C GLY A 250 28.97 -2.64 16.34
N LYS A 251 28.10 -3.45 15.73
CA LYS A 251 28.22 -3.86 14.32
C LYS A 251 27.45 -2.90 13.40
N LYS A 252 27.83 -2.87 12.13
CA LYS A 252 27.04 -2.20 11.09
C LYS A 252 25.75 -2.96 10.83
N ILE A 253 24.66 -2.23 10.55
CA ILE A 253 23.41 -2.84 10.09
C ILE A 253 23.66 -3.61 8.80
N THR A 254 23.19 -4.85 8.72
CA THR A 254 23.37 -5.73 7.55
C THR A 254 22.08 -5.85 6.75
N LYS A 255 22.13 -6.41 5.55
CA LYS A 255 20.95 -6.71 4.72
C LYS A 255 20.01 -7.65 5.46
N THR A 256 20.58 -8.64 6.16
CA THR A 256 19.86 -9.59 7.00
C THR A 256 19.04 -8.86 8.06
N ILE A 257 19.67 -7.97 8.83
CA ILE A 257 18.99 -7.23 9.91
C ILE A 257 17.85 -6.34 9.34
N ILE A 258 18.06 -5.68 8.19
CA ILE A 258 17.01 -4.88 7.55
C ILE A 258 15.82 -5.76 7.19
N VAL A 259 16.04 -6.88 6.48
CA VAL A 259 14.97 -7.79 6.07
C VAL A 259 14.27 -8.41 7.28
N ASP A 260 15.00 -8.79 8.31
CA ASP A 260 14.43 -9.38 9.52
C ASP A 260 13.52 -8.41 10.25
N ILE A 261 13.93 -7.16 10.45
CA ILE A 261 13.08 -6.14 11.07
C ILE A 261 11.80 -5.95 10.24
N MET A 262 11.92 -5.81 8.90
CA MET A 262 10.77 -5.63 8.03
C MET A 262 9.80 -6.83 8.14
N ASN A 263 10.32 -8.07 8.07
CA ASN A 263 9.51 -9.27 8.15
C ASN A 263 8.85 -9.47 9.54
N ILE A 264 9.54 -9.12 10.63
CA ILE A 264 8.96 -9.14 11.99
C ILE A 264 7.79 -8.14 12.08
N ILE A 265 7.90 -6.96 11.46
CA ILE A 265 6.81 -5.98 11.37
C ILE A 265 5.63 -6.58 10.58
N GLY A 266 5.89 -7.19 9.42
CA GLY A 266 4.86 -7.85 8.62
C GLY A 266 4.10 -8.91 9.40
N LYS A 267 4.81 -9.77 10.13
CA LYS A 267 4.23 -10.77 11.03
C LYS A 267 3.34 -10.12 12.10
N CYS A 268 3.77 -9.03 12.72
CA CYS A 268 2.97 -8.26 13.68
C CYS A 268 1.64 -7.83 13.09
N VAL A 269 1.67 -7.23 11.91
CA VAL A 269 0.47 -6.68 11.26
C VAL A 269 -0.55 -7.75 10.88
N VAL A 270 -0.10 -8.93 10.43
CA VAL A 270 -1.03 -10.00 10.02
C VAL A 270 -1.53 -10.86 11.18
N SER A 271 -0.94 -10.77 12.36
CA SER A 271 -1.23 -11.64 13.52
C SER A 271 -2.69 -11.64 13.97
N GLY A 272 -3.47 -10.61 13.66
CA GLY A 272 -4.88 -10.53 14.03
C GLY A 272 -5.86 -10.99 12.94
N ASN A 273 -5.40 -11.49 11.80
CA ASN A 273 -6.21 -11.79 10.60
C ASN A 273 -7.11 -10.63 10.11
N VAL A 274 -6.92 -9.43 10.66
CA VAL A 274 -7.70 -8.23 10.31
C VAL A 274 -7.09 -7.50 9.13
N ARG A 275 -5.75 -7.55 9.04
CA ARG A 275 -4.98 -6.95 7.96
C ARG A 275 -4.26 -8.04 7.18
N ARG A 276 -4.21 -7.83 5.89
CA ARG A 276 -3.35 -8.59 4.99
C ARG A 276 -2.36 -7.60 4.44
N THR A 277 -1.09 -7.82 4.73
CA THR A 277 0.00 -7.15 4.05
C THR A 277 0.74 -8.16 3.19
N ALA A 278 1.46 -7.67 2.20
CA ALA A 278 2.42 -8.41 1.42
C ALA A 278 3.69 -7.56 1.36
N GLU A 279 4.83 -8.20 1.40
CA GLU A 279 6.11 -7.53 1.33
C GLU A 279 6.93 -8.05 0.14
N LEU A 280 7.75 -7.17 -0.43
CA LEU A 280 8.78 -7.51 -1.40
C LEU A 280 10.11 -6.97 -0.89
N ALA A 281 11.04 -7.85 -0.59
CA ALA A 281 12.42 -7.46 -0.35
C ALA A 281 13.18 -7.41 -1.67
N LEU A 282 13.83 -6.29 -1.98
CA LEU A 282 14.66 -6.11 -3.15
C LEU A 282 16.13 -5.99 -2.75
N GLY A 283 16.92 -6.98 -3.10
CA GLY A 283 18.34 -7.05 -2.78
C GLY A 283 19.22 -7.25 -4.00
N ASP A 284 20.37 -7.84 -3.76
CA ASP A 284 21.40 -8.07 -4.75
C ASP A 284 21.88 -9.54 -4.77
N MET A 285 22.96 -9.81 -5.53
CA MET A 285 23.57 -11.13 -5.69
C MET A 285 24.51 -11.55 -4.55
N SER A 286 24.51 -10.83 -3.42
CA SER A 286 25.38 -11.22 -2.29
C SER A 286 24.89 -12.50 -1.62
N ASP A 287 25.83 -13.35 -1.20
CA ASP A 287 25.52 -14.57 -0.46
C ASP A 287 24.69 -14.33 0.79
N GLU A 288 24.94 -13.21 1.47
CA GLU A 288 24.14 -12.78 2.62
C GLU A 288 22.67 -12.70 2.23
N TYR A 289 22.34 -11.97 1.18
CA TYR A 289 20.95 -11.75 0.76
C TYR A 289 20.31 -13.01 0.16
N LEU A 290 21.02 -13.72 -0.71
CA LEU A 290 20.52 -14.91 -1.39
C LEU A 290 20.23 -16.09 -0.44
N ASN A 291 20.91 -16.16 0.71
CA ASN A 291 20.70 -17.22 1.71
C ASN A 291 19.58 -16.91 2.72
N LEU A 292 18.93 -15.72 2.68
CA LEU A 292 17.90 -15.35 3.64
C LEU A 292 16.73 -16.33 3.72
N LYS A 293 16.38 -16.97 2.61
CA LYS A 293 15.31 -17.98 2.52
C LYS A 293 15.80 -19.43 2.65
N ASN A 294 17.07 -19.63 2.87
CA ASN A 294 17.58 -20.97 3.20
C ASN A 294 17.30 -21.30 4.67
N TYR A 295 16.15 -21.90 4.93
CA TYR A 295 15.68 -22.21 6.28
C TYR A 295 16.42 -23.39 6.93
N GLU A 296 17.17 -24.19 6.17
CA GLU A 296 18.07 -25.19 6.76
C GLU A 296 19.23 -24.51 7.47
N LYS A 297 19.81 -23.46 6.85
CA LYS A 297 20.88 -22.65 7.44
C LYS A 297 20.34 -21.63 8.46
N ASN A 298 19.13 -21.15 8.28
CA ASN A 298 18.50 -20.09 9.08
C ASN A 298 17.12 -20.52 9.62
N PRO A 299 17.05 -21.56 10.48
CA PRO A 299 15.78 -22.15 10.91
C PRO A 299 14.89 -21.16 11.68
N HIS A 300 15.46 -20.22 12.42
CA HIS A 300 14.73 -19.18 13.15
C HIS A 300 13.92 -18.27 12.24
N ARG A 301 14.33 -18.11 10.97
CA ARG A 301 13.63 -17.26 10.00
C ARG A 301 12.32 -17.87 9.47
N GLN A 302 12.06 -19.16 9.70
CA GLN A 302 10.77 -19.77 9.39
C GLN A 302 9.61 -19.08 10.10
N GLU A 303 9.89 -18.43 11.23
CA GLU A 303 8.89 -17.76 12.04
C GLU A 303 8.32 -16.48 11.38
N PHE A 304 9.13 -15.76 10.60
CA PHE A 304 8.76 -14.46 10.02
C PHE A 304 9.17 -14.28 8.54
N GLY A 305 10.18 -15.00 8.06
CA GLY A 305 10.73 -14.83 6.72
C GLY A 305 9.73 -15.06 5.56
N TRP A 306 8.60 -15.69 5.82
CA TRP A 306 7.52 -15.92 4.86
C TRP A 306 6.72 -14.65 4.54
N THR A 307 6.87 -13.55 5.27
CA THR A 307 6.09 -12.32 5.09
C THR A 307 6.50 -11.54 3.84
N SER A 308 7.73 -11.72 3.34
CA SER A 308 8.17 -11.10 2.07
C SER A 308 8.46 -12.14 0.99
N ASN A 309 8.22 -11.77 -0.27
CA ASN A 309 8.90 -12.37 -1.42
C ASN A 309 10.24 -11.69 -1.61
N ASN A 310 11.32 -12.46 -1.85
CA ASN A 310 12.63 -11.89 -2.07
C ASN A 310 12.95 -11.83 -3.56
N SER A 311 13.45 -10.70 -4.02
CA SER A 311 13.85 -10.46 -5.41
C SER A 311 15.21 -9.78 -5.48
N ILE A 312 15.87 -9.88 -6.62
CA ILE A 312 17.13 -9.20 -6.90
C ILE A 312 16.98 -8.19 -8.03
N ALA A 313 17.78 -7.12 -7.97
CA ALA A 313 17.95 -6.22 -9.08
C ALA A 313 18.91 -6.87 -10.09
N GLY A 314 18.34 -7.41 -11.17
CA GLY A 314 19.08 -8.03 -12.27
C GLY A 314 19.49 -7.04 -13.36
N THR A 315 20.46 -7.41 -14.16
CA THR A 315 20.90 -6.67 -15.35
C THR A 315 20.90 -7.57 -16.60
N ILE A 316 20.66 -6.98 -17.77
CA ILE A 316 20.71 -7.74 -19.03
C ILE A 316 22.14 -8.26 -19.25
N GLY A 317 22.25 -9.55 -19.59
CA GLY A 317 23.55 -10.21 -19.81
C GLY A 317 24.27 -10.72 -18.56
N MET A 318 23.68 -10.56 -17.40
CA MET A 318 24.16 -11.16 -16.16
C MET A 318 24.07 -12.69 -16.20
N ASN A 319 24.97 -13.40 -15.53
CA ASN A 319 24.87 -14.84 -15.39
C ASN A 319 23.82 -15.22 -14.34
N TYR A 320 22.74 -15.84 -14.78
CA TYR A 320 21.62 -16.25 -13.95
C TYR A 320 21.64 -17.72 -13.51
N SER A 321 22.71 -18.49 -13.81
CA SER A 321 22.74 -19.94 -13.55
C SER A 321 22.52 -20.27 -12.07
N GLU A 322 23.20 -19.57 -11.18
CA GLU A 322 23.02 -19.77 -9.73
C GLU A 322 21.61 -19.40 -9.26
N ILE A 323 21.07 -18.31 -9.81
CA ILE A 323 19.71 -17.87 -9.49
C ILE A 323 18.67 -18.89 -9.95
N ALA A 324 18.86 -19.46 -11.16
CA ALA A 324 17.96 -20.48 -11.71
C ALA A 324 17.91 -21.73 -10.83
N GLU A 325 19.06 -22.18 -10.30
CA GLU A 325 19.11 -23.33 -9.38
C GLU A 325 18.35 -23.01 -8.05
N ARG A 326 18.51 -21.81 -7.50
CA ARG A 326 17.78 -21.39 -6.29
C ARG A 326 16.27 -21.29 -6.53
N ILE A 327 15.86 -20.73 -7.67
CA ILE A 327 14.44 -20.64 -8.06
C ILE A 327 13.81 -22.03 -8.21
N LYS A 328 14.53 -22.98 -8.78
CA LYS A 328 14.10 -24.38 -8.92
C LYS A 328 13.77 -25.02 -7.57
N ASP A 329 14.53 -24.71 -6.52
CA ASP A 329 14.38 -25.33 -5.22
C ASP A 329 13.23 -24.73 -4.39
N ASN A 330 13.03 -23.41 -4.41
CA ASN A 330 12.04 -22.76 -3.58
C ASN A 330 11.22 -21.64 -4.25
N GLY A 331 11.39 -21.39 -5.57
CA GLY A 331 10.67 -20.35 -6.30
C GLY A 331 11.23 -18.92 -6.12
N GLU A 332 12.27 -18.73 -5.33
CA GLU A 332 12.90 -17.44 -5.05
C GLU A 332 14.44 -17.52 -5.28
N PRO A 333 15.09 -16.38 -5.57
CA PRO A 333 14.59 -15.02 -5.66
C PRO A 333 13.90 -14.71 -6.99
N GLY A 334 12.97 -13.76 -6.99
CA GLY A 334 12.49 -13.13 -8.22
C GLY A 334 13.57 -12.23 -8.87
N ILE A 335 13.37 -11.83 -10.12
CA ILE A 335 14.31 -10.96 -10.84
C ILE A 335 13.58 -9.71 -11.31
N ILE A 336 14.11 -8.53 -10.97
CA ILE A 336 13.56 -7.23 -11.35
C ILE A 336 14.60 -6.47 -12.15
N TRP A 337 14.27 -6.07 -13.38
CA TRP A 337 15.14 -5.24 -14.20
C TRP A 337 14.81 -3.76 -14.05
N LEU A 338 15.30 -3.12 -12.97
CA LEU A 338 15.06 -1.71 -12.66
C LEU A 338 15.50 -0.77 -13.78
N GLU A 339 16.60 -1.10 -14.48
CA GLU A 339 17.06 -0.31 -15.61
C GLU A 339 16.04 -0.25 -16.73
N ASN A 340 15.40 -1.38 -17.04
CA ASN A 340 14.33 -1.43 -18.04
C ASN A 340 13.09 -0.66 -17.58
N MET A 341 12.71 -0.77 -16.29
CA MET A 341 11.60 0.00 -15.73
C MET A 341 11.83 1.50 -15.91
N ARG A 342 13.05 1.97 -15.66
CA ARG A 342 13.43 3.39 -15.83
C ARG A 342 13.42 3.84 -17.29
N LYS A 343 13.88 2.98 -18.19
CA LYS A 343 14.03 3.31 -19.63
C LYS A 343 12.70 3.31 -20.37
N TYR A 344 11.88 2.30 -20.16
CA TYR A 344 10.71 2.03 -21.01
C TYR A 344 9.39 2.40 -20.37
N SER A 345 9.31 2.63 -19.05
CA SER A 345 8.11 2.89 -18.27
C SER A 345 7.02 1.81 -18.44
N ARG A 346 6.57 1.55 -19.68
CA ARG A 346 5.59 0.53 -20.04
C ARG A 346 6.07 -0.32 -21.20
N MET A 347 5.55 -1.53 -21.28
CA MET A 347 5.82 -2.44 -22.40
C MET A 347 5.47 -1.75 -23.74
N ASN A 348 6.36 -1.85 -24.71
CA ASN A 348 6.28 -1.22 -26.04
C ASN A 348 6.33 0.31 -26.09
N ASP A 349 6.55 0.99 -24.99
CA ASP A 349 6.87 2.41 -25.03
C ASP A 349 8.27 2.63 -25.61
N LEU A 350 8.45 3.78 -26.23
CA LEU A 350 9.79 4.20 -26.67
C LEU A 350 10.66 4.47 -25.43
N ILE A 351 11.98 4.35 -25.61
CA ILE A 351 12.94 4.73 -24.56
C ILE A 351 12.85 6.25 -24.35
N ASP A 352 12.24 6.67 -23.26
CA ASP A 352 12.05 8.09 -22.92
C ASP A 352 12.55 8.45 -21.53
N ASN A 353 12.97 7.46 -20.74
CA ASN A 353 13.45 7.61 -19.37
C ASN A 353 12.50 8.42 -18.45
N LYS A 354 11.19 8.35 -18.68
CA LYS A 354 10.20 9.07 -17.84
C LYS A 354 10.25 8.64 -16.39
N ASP A 355 10.50 7.34 -16.16
CA ASP A 355 10.53 6.76 -14.81
C ASP A 355 11.95 6.67 -14.23
N HIS A 356 12.84 7.60 -14.60
CA HIS A 356 14.23 7.61 -14.14
C HIS A 356 14.42 7.60 -12.62
N ARG A 357 13.41 8.03 -11.84
CA ARG A 357 13.44 8.05 -10.39
C ARG A 357 12.99 6.76 -9.71
N VAL A 358 12.56 5.75 -10.48
CA VAL A 358 12.17 4.45 -9.96
C VAL A 358 13.32 3.81 -9.19
N VAL A 359 13.04 3.36 -7.97
CA VAL A 359 14.01 2.68 -7.09
C VAL A 359 13.60 1.25 -6.76
N GLY A 360 12.33 0.89 -7.01
CA GLY A 360 11.83 -0.46 -6.77
C GLY A 360 10.46 -0.70 -7.38
N ALA A 361 9.75 -1.66 -6.84
CA ALA A 361 8.42 -2.05 -7.28
C ALA A 361 7.51 -2.42 -6.09
N ASN A 362 6.21 -2.46 -6.34
CA ASN A 362 5.25 -3.01 -5.39
C ASN A 362 5.43 -4.53 -5.21
N PRO A 363 4.84 -5.18 -4.19
CA PRO A 363 5.04 -6.61 -3.92
C PRO A 363 4.73 -7.57 -5.06
N CYS A 364 3.82 -7.21 -5.97
CA CYS A 364 3.48 -8.04 -7.13
C CYS A 364 4.34 -7.73 -8.37
N VAL A 365 5.20 -6.71 -8.31
CA VAL A 365 6.16 -6.28 -9.36
C VAL A 365 5.51 -5.76 -10.65
N GLU A 366 4.21 -5.54 -10.69
CA GLU A 366 3.53 -4.99 -11.87
C GLU A 366 3.64 -3.45 -11.97
N GLN A 367 4.05 -2.78 -10.87
CA GLN A 367 4.17 -1.34 -10.81
C GLN A 367 5.55 -0.90 -10.32
N SER A 368 6.27 -0.17 -11.16
CA SER A 368 7.51 0.53 -10.79
C SER A 368 7.19 1.71 -9.88
N LEU A 369 7.99 1.92 -8.83
CA LEU A 369 7.73 2.94 -7.82
C LEU A 369 9.01 3.70 -7.42
N GLU A 370 8.82 4.98 -7.09
CA GLU A 370 9.81 5.80 -6.41
C GLU A 370 9.77 5.52 -4.90
N ASP A 371 10.70 6.13 -4.15
CA ASP A 371 10.67 6.06 -2.69
C ASP A 371 9.41 6.71 -2.12
N MET A 372 8.77 6.00 -1.17
CA MET A 372 7.49 6.38 -0.53
C MET A 372 6.33 6.63 -1.51
N GLU A 373 6.41 6.10 -2.71
CA GLU A 373 5.32 6.17 -3.69
C GLU A 373 4.28 5.09 -3.43
N LEU A 374 3.02 5.45 -3.72
CA LEU A 374 1.86 4.58 -3.56
C LEU A 374 1.29 4.22 -4.93
N CYS A 375 0.72 3.04 -5.07
CA CYS A 375 -0.01 2.64 -6.26
C CYS A 375 -1.46 2.28 -5.95
N CYS A 376 -2.34 2.52 -6.94
CA CYS A 376 -3.74 2.16 -6.87
C CYS A 376 -4.12 1.37 -8.13
N LEU A 377 -4.72 0.20 -7.94
CA LEU A 377 -5.20 -0.64 -9.04
C LEU A 377 -6.54 -0.13 -9.58
N VAL A 378 -6.83 -0.54 -10.80
CA VAL A 378 -8.17 -0.49 -11.39
C VAL A 378 -8.45 -1.83 -12.07
N GLU A 379 -9.67 -2.31 -11.93
CA GLU A 379 -10.11 -3.56 -12.55
C GLU A 379 -10.93 -3.24 -13.79
N THR A 380 -10.65 -3.91 -14.90
CA THR A 380 -11.39 -3.75 -16.15
C THR A 380 -12.01 -5.06 -16.57
N TYR A 381 -13.17 -4.95 -17.23
CA TYR A 381 -13.93 -6.10 -17.72
C TYR A 381 -14.06 -5.98 -19.24
N PRO A 382 -13.09 -6.47 -20.02
CA PRO A 382 -13.04 -6.27 -21.48
C PRO A 382 -14.31 -6.69 -22.21
N ASN A 383 -14.96 -7.76 -21.79
CA ASN A 383 -16.21 -8.25 -22.38
C ASN A 383 -17.40 -7.26 -22.25
N ASN A 384 -17.32 -6.31 -21.33
CA ASN A 384 -18.35 -5.28 -21.13
C ASN A 384 -18.09 -4.01 -21.95
N HIS A 385 -17.07 -4.03 -22.83
CA HIS A 385 -16.75 -2.94 -23.74
C HIS A 385 -17.04 -3.33 -25.19
N PHE A 386 -17.63 -2.41 -25.96
CA PHE A 386 -17.87 -2.64 -27.39
C PHE A 386 -16.59 -2.67 -28.23
N THR A 387 -15.51 -2.01 -27.76
CA THR A 387 -14.18 -2.08 -28.37
C THR A 387 -13.12 -2.15 -27.25
N PHE A 388 -12.24 -3.13 -27.34
CA PHE A 388 -11.18 -3.40 -26.37
C PHE A 388 -10.26 -2.18 -26.14
N LEU A 389 -9.97 -1.40 -27.17
CA LEU A 389 -9.10 -0.23 -27.13
C LEU A 389 -9.68 0.94 -26.33
N CYS A 390 -11.00 1.17 -26.35
CA CYS A 390 -11.62 2.24 -25.56
C CYS A 390 -11.60 1.99 -24.05
N GLY A 391 -11.62 0.74 -23.62
CA GLY A 391 -11.57 0.38 -22.20
C GLY A 391 -10.23 0.70 -21.55
N LEU A 392 -9.14 0.43 -22.25
CA LEU A 392 -7.77 0.65 -21.74
C LEU A 392 -7.44 2.16 -21.60
N PHE A 393 -7.87 2.98 -22.55
CA PHE A 393 -7.60 4.43 -22.55
C PHE A 393 -8.27 5.19 -21.40
N ILE A 394 -9.46 4.76 -21.01
CA ILE A 394 -10.24 5.45 -19.96
C ILE A 394 -9.67 5.18 -18.57
N ASN A 395 -9.13 3.99 -18.35
CA ASN A 395 -8.57 3.60 -17.06
C ASN A 395 -7.26 4.31 -16.74
N LEU A 396 -6.46 4.64 -17.74
CA LEU A 396 -5.20 5.38 -17.59
C LEU A 396 -5.40 6.88 -17.30
N VAL A 397 -6.49 7.47 -17.77
CA VAL A 397 -6.76 8.91 -17.60
C VAL A 397 -7.29 9.25 -16.21
N PHE A 398 -8.03 8.35 -15.55
CA PHE A 398 -8.66 8.63 -14.25
C PHE A 398 -7.78 8.36 -13.03
N LEU A 399 -6.72 7.58 -13.16
CA LEU A 399 -5.88 7.15 -12.03
C LEU A 399 -4.41 7.61 -12.13
N GLY A 400 -3.98 8.11 -13.30
CA GLY A 400 -2.58 8.43 -13.59
C GLY A 400 -2.10 9.83 -13.25
N ASP A 401 -2.97 10.76 -12.82
CA ASP A 401 -2.62 12.19 -12.83
C ASP A 401 -2.62 12.84 -11.44
N HIS A 402 -1.91 12.25 -10.47
CA HIS A 402 -1.65 12.96 -9.22
C HIS A 402 -0.29 13.66 -9.15
N LYS A 403 0.58 13.59 -10.17
CA LYS A 403 1.90 14.25 -10.15
C LYS A 403 2.45 14.81 -11.47
N ARG A 404 1.68 15.02 -12.53
CA ARG A 404 2.24 15.64 -13.74
C ARG A 404 1.51 16.91 -14.15
N ARG A 405 2.25 18.03 -14.08
CA ARG A 405 1.91 19.31 -14.71
C ARG A 405 1.76 19.12 -16.23
N GLY A 406 0.62 19.55 -16.74
CA GLY A 406 0.37 20.12 -18.05
C GLY A 406 1.13 19.53 -19.24
N THR A 407 0.58 18.51 -19.87
CA THR A 407 0.66 18.37 -21.32
C THR A 407 -0.72 17.98 -21.84
N HIS A 408 -1.28 18.85 -22.66
CA HIS A 408 -2.52 18.62 -23.40
C HIS A 408 -2.35 17.42 -24.34
N LEU A 409 -2.88 16.27 -23.98
CA LEU A 409 -3.11 15.18 -24.91
C LEU A 409 -4.50 15.37 -25.54
N LYS A 410 -4.53 15.92 -26.74
CA LYS A 410 -5.71 15.87 -27.61
C LYS A 410 -5.91 14.42 -28.05
N SER A 411 -6.86 13.72 -27.43
CA SER A 411 -7.32 12.42 -27.90
C SER A 411 -8.12 12.59 -29.19
N ARG A 412 -7.52 12.31 -30.33
CA ARG A 412 -8.27 12.01 -31.56
C ARG A 412 -8.43 10.48 -31.61
N CYS A 413 -9.61 9.97 -31.33
CA CYS A 413 -10.00 8.64 -31.77
C CYS A 413 -10.05 8.67 -33.32
N PRO A 414 -9.36 7.81 -34.04
CA PRO A 414 -9.59 7.66 -35.46
C PRO A 414 -10.98 7.04 -35.68
N ALA A 415 -11.75 7.66 -36.56
CA ALA A 415 -13.04 7.12 -37.01
C ALA A 415 -12.84 5.74 -37.67
N PRO A 416 -13.77 4.80 -37.50
CA PRO A 416 -13.67 3.49 -38.13
C PRO A 416 -13.69 3.66 -39.64
N ARG A 417 -12.69 3.16 -40.34
CA ARG A 417 -12.75 3.03 -41.81
C ARG A 417 -13.76 1.95 -42.11
N ARG A 418 -14.67 2.32 -43.03
CA ARG A 418 -15.67 1.44 -43.65
C ARG A 418 -15.00 0.31 -44.45
#